data_555bd8526682feb6939f6d907ba584cf
#
_entry.id   555bd8526682feb6939f6d907ba584cf
#
_cell.length_a   1.000
_cell.length_b   1.000
_cell.length_c   1.000
_cell.angle_alpha   90.00
_cell.angle_beta   90.00
_cell.angle_gamma   90.00
#
_symmetry.space_group_name_H-M   'P 1'
#
loop_
_entity.id
_entity.type
_entity.pdbx_description
1 polymer ?
#
loop_
_entity_poly.entity_id
_entity_poly.type
_entity_poly.pdbx_seq_one_letter_code
_entity_poly.pdbx_strand_id
1 'polypeptide(L)'
;MIERYTNPEMGHRWSIENEWQQILNVEMAACDAMAELGEIPAEAAKNIRAKAKFDVKRIKEIESVTHHDIIAFLTNVAENVGDDSKYIHKGLTSSDVKDTAYCMMMRDAADIILDDLKKFREVLRRRAVEFKHTPCIGRTHGIHAEPMTFGLKLLLWSAEIERDIERVEHAKKIVSVCKLSGAVGTYSNIDPRIEEMVGKTLELTPVRLATQVIQRDRHAEFVTTMAIVSSTLEKIATEVRNLQRTDIREAEEYFSPGQKGSSAMPHKRNPINCERISGMARLNRGNAVAAMEDITLWHERDISHSSVERVILPDTTINLDYCTKKLTNIIDKLLVYPEKMMHDMNRTGGLMYSSRLLLAVVSKGVLREEAYKWVQRNAMKRWMEGKDFKESVENDPDITKYLTKEEIDDCFDYKFFIRRVDMIFERFGL
;
A
#
# COMPACT_ATOMS: atom_id res chain seq x y z
N MET A 1 -10.46 -11.37 7.86
CA MET A 1 -11.10 -10.02 7.86
C MET A 1 -12.61 -10.16 7.88
N ILE A 2 -13.35 -9.17 8.39
CA ILE A 2 -14.82 -9.19 8.39
C ILE A 2 -15.38 -8.81 7.02
N GLU A 3 -16.58 -9.29 6.69
CA GLU A 3 -17.25 -9.08 5.40
C GLU A 3 -17.33 -7.59 4.98
N ARG A 4 -17.60 -6.70 5.94
CA ARG A 4 -17.70 -5.25 5.71
C ARG A 4 -16.47 -4.64 5.01
N TYR A 5 -15.29 -5.21 5.20
CA TYR A 5 -14.00 -4.71 4.67
C TYR A 5 -13.38 -5.64 3.63
N THR A 6 -14.15 -6.62 3.16
CA THR A 6 -13.69 -7.62 2.20
C THR A 6 -14.34 -7.35 0.83
N ASN A 7 -13.52 -6.96 -0.14
CA ASN A 7 -13.98 -6.90 -1.53
C ASN A 7 -14.07 -8.31 -2.10
N PRO A 8 -15.07 -8.61 -2.95
CA PRO A 8 -15.36 -9.99 -3.37
C PRO A 8 -14.18 -10.70 -4.04
N GLU A 9 -13.43 -10.02 -4.89
CA GLU A 9 -12.31 -10.60 -5.64
C GLU A 9 -11.17 -11.03 -4.68
N MET A 10 -10.72 -10.15 -3.80
CA MET A 10 -9.69 -10.46 -2.81
C MET A 10 -10.20 -11.49 -1.79
N GLY A 11 -11.46 -11.38 -1.37
CA GLY A 11 -12.09 -12.36 -0.48
C GLY A 11 -12.13 -13.76 -1.06
N HIS A 12 -12.38 -13.88 -2.38
CA HIS A 12 -12.34 -15.17 -3.07
C HIS A 12 -10.93 -15.78 -3.06
N ARG A 13 -9.85 -14.97 -3.21
CA ARG A 13 -8.47 -15.48 -3.18
C ARG A 13 -8.12 -16.16 -1.85
N TRP A 14 -8.75 -15.76 -0.77
CA TRP A 14 -8.54 -16.30 0.58
C TRP A 14 -9.71 -17.16 1.08
N SER A 15 -10.64 -17.54 0.20
CA SER A 15 -11.71 -18.48 0.57
C SER A 15 -11.14 -19.88 0.79
N ILE A 16 -11.81 -20.62 1.65
CA ILE A 16 -11.42 -22.02 1.92
C ILE A 16 -11.52 -22.90 0.66
N GLU A 17 -12.47 -22.61 -0.21
CA GLU A 17 -12.62 -23.28 -1.50
C GLU A 17 -11.41 -23.03 -2.40
N ASN A 18 -10.92 -21.78 -2.46
CA ASN A 18 -9.72 -21.46 -3.25
C ASN A 18 -8.46 -22.06 -2.62
N GLU A 19 -8.31 -22.06 -1.30
CA GLU A 19 -7.18 -22.71 -0.61
C GLU A 19 -7.09 -24.19 -1.03
N TRP A 20 -8.18 -24.95 -0.90
CA TRP A 20 -8.20 -26.35 -1.30
C TRP A 20 -7.99 -26.56 -2.81
N GLN A 21 -8.50 -25.63 -3.63
CA GLN A 21 -8.27 -25.69 -5.07
C GLN A 21 -6.79 -25.49 -5.42
N GLN A 22 -6.09 -24.56 -4.75
CA GLN A 22 -4.66 -24.35 -5.00
C GLN A 22 -3.84 -25.56 -4.52
N ILE A 23 -4.18 -26.15 -3.38
CA ILE A 23 -3.55 -27.41 -2.91
C ILE A 23 -3.79 -28.53 -3.93
N LEU A 24 -5.03 -28.69 -4.45
CA LEU A 24 -5.32 -29.67 -5.49
C LEU A 24 -4.51 -29.43 -6.76
N ASN A 25 -4.35 -28.18 -7.17
CA ASN A 25 -3.54 -27.82 -8.34
C ASN A 25 -2.07 -28.26 -8.19
N VAL A 26 -1.49 -28.12 -7.01
CA VAL A 26 -0.12 -28.59 -6.71
C VAL A 26 -0.05 -30.10 -6.78
N GLU A 27 -0.99 -30.83 -6.16
CA GLU A 27 -1.05 -32.31 -6.19
C GLU A 27 -1.18 -32.84 -7.62
N MET A 28 -2.05 -32.23 -8.41
CA MET A 28 -2.23 -32.65 -9.82
C MET A 28 -0.99 -32.36 -10.65
N ALA A 29 -0.34 -31.20 -10.48
CA ALA A 29 0.90 -30.87 -11.18
C ALA A 29 2.03 -31.85 -10.81
N ALA A 30 2.10 -32.26 -9.53
CA ALA A 30 3.06 -33.27 -9.09
C ALA A 30 2.78 -34.65 -9.72
N CYS A 31 1.53 -35.09 -9.77
CA CYS A 31 1.15 -36.35 -10.43
C CYS A 31 1.48 -36.33 -11.92
N ASP A 32 1.22 -35.22 -12.62
CA ASP A 32 1.56 -35.10 -14.05
C ASP A 32 3.08 -35.18 -14.27
N ALA A 33 3.86 -34.49 -13.45
CA ALA A 33 5.32 -34.52 -13.50
C ALA A 33 5.88 -35.93 -13.22
N MET A 34 5.34 -36.65 -12.22
CA MET A 34 5.69 -38.03 -11.92
C MET A 34 5.36 -38.96 -13.09
N ALA A 35 4.23 -38.76 -13.77
CA ALA A 35 3.84 -39.54 -14.94
C ALA A 35 4.77 -39.29 -16.12
N GLU A 36 5.17 -38.05 -16.37
CA GLU A 36 6.14 -37.70 -17.43
C GLU A 36 7.51 -38.33 -17.19
N LEU A 37 7.94 -38.44 -15.92
CA LEU A 37 9.18 -39.12 -15.53
C LEU A 37 9.07 -40.64 -15.43
N GLY A 38 7.85 -41.22 -15.64
CA GLY A 38 7.60 -42.65 -15.56
C GLY A 38 7.55 -43.21 -14.14
N GLU A 39 7.46 -42.39 -13.12
CA GLU A 39 7.35 -42.82 -11.71
C GLU A 39 5.96 -43.31 -11.31
N ILE A 40 4.93 -42.90 -12.07
CA ILE A 40 3.56 -43.40 -11.99
C ILE A 40 3.01 -43.66 -13.39
N PRO A 41 2.01 -44.54 -13.55
CA PRO A 41 1.40 -44.78 -14.85
C PRO A 41 0.73 -43.54 -15.43
N ALA A 42 0.95 -43.24 -16.70
CA ALA A 42 0.35 -42.10 -17.38
C ALA A 42 -1.20 -42.14 -17.35
N GLU A 43 -1.81 -43.32 -17.42
CA GLU A 43 -3.27 -43.49 -17.30
C GLU A 43 -3.79 -43.16 -15.89
N ALA A 44 -2.99 -43.44 -14.85
CA ALA A 44 -3.34 -43.01 -13.48
C ALA A 44 -3.36 -41.50 -13.34
N ALA A 45 -2.37 -40.76 -13.88
CA ALA A 45 -2.37 -39.31 -13.88
C ALA A 45 -3.57 -38.72 -14.61
N LYS A 46 -3.95 -39.28 -15.79
CA LYS A 46 -5.16 -38.89 -16.52
C LYS A 46 -6.43 -39.12 -15.71
N ASN A 47 -6.55 -40.27 -15.04
CA ASN A 47 -7.70 -40.60 -14.19
C ASN A 47 -7.78 -39.66 -12.99
N ILE A 48 -6.65 -39.37 -12.31
CA ILE A 48 -6.57 -38.41 -11.21
C ILE A 48 -7.07 -37.04 -11.70
N ARG A 49 -6.51 -36.52 -12.81
CA ARG A 49 -6.89 -35.19 -13.33
C ARG A 49 -8.38 -35.11 -13.72
N ALA A 50 -8.95 -36.19 -14.23
CA ALA A 50 -10.36 -36.24 -14.64
C ALA A 50 -11.33 -36.29 -13.45
N LYS A 51 -10.94 -36.93 -12.35
CA LYS A 51 -11.83 -37.26 -11.23
C LYS A 51 -11.53 -36.49 -9.94
N ALA A 52 -10.33 -35.92 -9.78
CA ALA A 52 -9.95 -35.22 -8.56
C ALA A 52 -10.83 -34.00 -8.36
N LYS A 53 -11.57 -34.02 -7.26
CA LYS A 53 -12.41 -32.96 -6.77
C LYS A 53 -12.56 -33.10 -5.27
N PHE A 54 -13.02 -32.05 -4.61
CA PHE A 54 -13.22 -32.03 -3.17
C PHE A 54 -14.57 -31.41 -2.78
N ASP A 55 -15.00 -31.69 -1.56
CA ASP A 55 -16.14 -31.06 -0.90
C ASP A 55 -15.70 -30.55 0.48
N VAL A 56 -15.79 -29.23 0.69
CA VAL A 56 -15.33 -28.59 1.93
C VAL A 56 -16.06 -29.12 3.16
N LYS A 57 -17.34 -29.47 3.06
CA LYS A 57 -18.10 -30.03 4.18
C LYS A 57 -17.58 -31.41 4.52
N ARG A 58 -17.34 -32.24 3.47
CA ARG A 58 -16.81 -33.60 3.64
C ARG A 58 -15.40 -33.59 4.23
N ILE A 59 -14.55 -32.65 3.80
CA ILE A 59 -13.21 -32.46 4.41
C ILE A 59 -13.34 -32.17 5.91
N LYS A 60 -14.22 -31.26 6.33
CA LYS A 60 -14.44 -30.92 7.73
C LYS A 60 -14.95 -32.11 8.55
N GLU A 61 -15.83 -32.93 7.98
CA GLU A 61 -16.31 -34.17 8.61
C GLU A 61 -15.15 -35.14 8.89
N ILE A 62 -14.29 -35.36 7.88
CA ILE A 62 -13.14 -36.25 8.00
C ILE A 62 -12.11 -35.67 9.00
N GLU A 63 -11.85 -34.37 8.91
CA GLU A 63 -10.91 -33.67 9.81
C GLU A 63 -11.34 -33.75 11.28
N SER A 64 -12.65 -33.75 11.56
CA SER A 64 -13.15 -33.88 12.94
C SER A 64 -12.77 -35.20 13.60
N VAL A 65 -12.40 -36.22 12.81
CA VAL A 65 -11.95 -37.55 13.24
C VAL A 65 -10.43 -37.68 13.16
N THR A 66 -9.84 -37.21 12.06
CA THR A 66 -8.39 -37.38 11.80
C THR A 66 -7.53 -36.34 12.49
N HIS A 67 -8.11 -35.20 12.85
CA HIS A 67 -7.43 -34.02 13.43
C HIS A 67 -6.23 -33.56 12.59
N HIS A 68 -6.31 -33.73 11.25
CA HIS A 68 -5.26 -33.35 10.30
C HIS A 68 -5.87 -32.89 8.97
N ASP A 69 -5.70 -31.62 8.64
CA ASP A 69 -6.34 -30.97 7.51
C ASP A 69 -5.96 -31.59 6.14
N ILE A 70 -4.66 -31.76 5.85
CA ILE A 70 -4.19 -32.32 4.57
C ILE A 70 -4.60 -33.82 4.44
N ILE A 71 -4.55 -34.61 5.51
CA ILE A 71 -5.02 -36.00 5.45
C ILE A 71 -6.53 -36.03 5.17
N ALA A 72 -7.32 -35.16 5.77
CA ALA A 72 -8.75 -35.06 5.52
C ALA A 72 -9.04 -34.68 4.05
N PHE A 73 -8.32 -33.71 3.51
CA PHE A 73 -8.40 -33.33 2.11
C PHE A 73 -8.05 -34.48 1.17
N LEU A 74 -6.90 -35.13 1.36
CA LEU A 74 -6.45 -36.25 0.54
C LEU A 74 -7.43 -37.41 0.58
N THR A 75 -8.01 -37.73 1.74
CA THR A 75 -9.03 -38.77 1.92
C THR A 75 -10.28 -38.43 1.10
N ASN A 76 -10.75 -37.20 1.15
CA ASN A 76 -11.90 -36.77 0.35
C ASN A 76 -11.61 -36.80 -1.16
N VAL A 77 -10.42 -36.40 -1.58
CA VAL A 77 -10.03 -36.51 -3.00
C VAL A 77 -9.99 -37.99 -3.41
N ALA A 78 -9.47 -38.87 -2.58
CA ALA A 78 -9.41 -40.32 -2.83
C ALA A 78 -10.81 -40.96 -3.00
N GLU A 79 -11.82 -40.50 -2.22
CA GLU A 79 -13.22 -40.96 -2.38
C GLU A 79 -13.75 -40.72 -3.82
N ASN A 80 -13.22 -39.73 -4.53
CA ASN A 80 -13.62 -39.41 -5.91
C ASN A 80 -12.76 -40.09 -6.97
N VAL A 81 -11.45 -40.23 -6.72
CA VAL A 81 -10.48 -40.79 -7.70
C VAL A 81 -10.49 -42.29 -7.72
N GLY A 82 -10.67 -42.96 -6.56
CA GLY A 82 -10.61 -44.43 -6.43
C GLY A 82 -9.17 -44.95 -6.34
N ASP A 83 -8.88 -46.12 -6.92
CA ASP A 83 -7.62 -46.88 -6.75
C ASP A 83 -6.36 -46.11 -7.13
N ASP A 84 -6.44 -45.19 -8.07
CA ASP A 84 -5.30 -44.40 -8.50
C ASP A 84 -4.92 -43.28 -7.48
N SER A 85 -5.76 -43.03 -6.48
CA SER A 85 -5.47 -42.07 -5.40
C SER A 85 -4.19 -42.40 -4.62
N LYS A 86 -3.72 -43.65 -4.64
CA LYS A 86 -2.43 -44.05 -4.05
C LYS A 86 -1.20 -43.32 -4.62
N TYR A 87 -1.34 -42.66 -5.74
CA TYR A 87 -0.27 -41.89 -6.36
C TYR A 87 -0.33 -40.39 -5.98
N ILE A 88 -1.44 -39.90 -5.41
CA ILE A 88 -1.57 -38.56 -4.93
C ILE A 88 -0.73 -38.41 -3.64
N HIS A 89 -0.01 -37.30 -3.49
CA HIS A 89 0.87 -37.05 -2.35
C HIS A 89 2.06 -38.02 -2.21
N LYS A 90 2.40 -38.77 -3.26
CA LYS A 90 3.49 -39.76 -3.23
C LYS A 90 4.84 -39.03 -3.01
N GLY A 91 5.52 -39.36 -1.93
CA GLY A 91 6.82 -38.77 -1.58
C GLY A 91 6.78 -37.33 -1.04
N LEU A 92 5.63 -36.67 -1.03
CA LEU A 92 5.43 -35.31 -0.55
C LEU A 92 5.18 -35.25 0.96
N THR A 93 5.36 -34.09 1.53
CA THR A 93 4.86 -33.72 2.86
C THR A 93 3.81 -32.61 2.75
N SER A 94 2.98 -32.45 3.78
CA SER A 94 1.93 -31.42 3.80
C SER A 94 2.42 -30.01 3.44
N SER A 95 3.63 -29.65 3.89
CA SER A 95 4.20 -28.32 3.58
C SER A 95 4.64 -28.16 2.12
N ASP A 96 4.94 -29.26 1.40
CA ASP A 96 5.24 -29.18 -0.05
C ASP A 96 4.06 -28.59 -0.81
N VAL A 97 2.86 -29.06 -0.52
CA VAL A 97 1.63 -28.60 -1.20
C VAL A 97 1.07 -27.33 -0.59
N LYS A 98 1.12 -27.21 0.74
CA LYS A 98 0.51 -26.09 1.44
C LYS A 98 1.30 -24.79 1.25
N ASP A 99 2.61 -24.80 1.47
CA ASP A 99 3.45 -23.61 1.28
C ASP A 99 3.44 -23.15 -0.18
N THR A 100 3.49 -24.08 -1.13
CA THR A 100 3.41 -23.78 -2.56
C THR A 100 2.04 -23.18 -2.92
N ALA A 101 0.93 -23.71 -2.38
CA ALA A 101 -0.40 -23.13 -2.58
C ALA A 101 -0.53 -21.73 -1.98
N TYR A 102 0.00 -21.50 -0.76
CA TYR A 102 0.00 -20.19 -0.14
C TYR A 102 0.86 -19.17 -0.92
N CYS A 103 1.98 -19.60 -1.49
CA CYS A 103 2.77 -18.77 -2.40
C CYS A 103 1.98 -18.36 -3.64
N MET A 104 1.18 -19.27 -4.23
CA MET A 104 0.27 -18.93 -5.33
C MET A 104 -0.77 -17.90 -4.88
N MET A 105 -1.39 -18.09 -3.72
CA MET A 105 -2.43 -17.19 -3.20
C MET A 105 -1.85 -15.80 -2.87
N MET A 106 -0.65 -15.71 -2.31
CA MET A 106 0.05 -14.43 -2.06
C MET A 106 0.41 -13.71 -3.37
N ARG A 107 0.90 -14.45 -4.37
CA ARG A 107 1.17 -13.92 -5.72
C ARG A 107 -0.08 -13.31 -6.34
N ASP A 108 -1.18 -14.06 -6.33
CA ASP A 108 -2.44 -13.62 -6.92
C ASP A 108 -3.05 -12.42 -6.15
N ALA A 109 -2.90 -12.37 -4.82
CA ALA A 109 -3.28 -11.23 -4.02
C ALA A 109 -2.42 -9.98 -4.33
N ALA A 110 -1.11 -10.17 -4.57
CA ALA A 110 -0.23 -9.09 -5.00
C ALA A 110 -0.63 -8.51 -6.36
N ASP A 111 -1.13 -9.33 -7.30
CA ASP A 111 -1.60 -8.85 -8.60
C ASP A 111 -2.81 -7.91 -8.45
N ILE A 112 -3.77 -8.26 -7.61
CA ILE A 112 -4.92 -7.39 -7.30
C ILE A 112 -4.44 -6.06 -6.70
N ILE A 113 -3.51 -6.10 -5.75
CA ILE A 113 -2.96 -4.90 -5.10
C ILE A 113 -2.19 -4.03 -6.12
N LEU A 114 -1.40 -4.63 -7.02
CA LEU A 114 -0.69 -3.91 -8.08
C LEU A 114 -1.65 -3.18 -9.01
N ASP A 115 -2.73 -3.84 -9.42
CA ASP A 115 -3.76 -3.24 -10.26
C ASP A 115 -4.45 -2.06 -9.56
N ASP A 116 -4.74 -2.20 -8.27
CA ASP A 116 -5.33 -1.12 -7.47
C ASP A 116 -4.39 0.06 -7.30
N LEU A 117 -3.11 -0.18 -7.02
CA LEU A 117 -2.10 0.88 -6.89
C LEU A 117 -1.87 1.61 -8.23
N LYS A 118 -1.84 0.89 -9.35
CA LYS A 118 -1.73 1.48 -10.69
C LYS A 118 -2.92 2.39 -10.98
N LYS A 119 -4.14 1.94 -10.70
CA LYS A 119 -5.36 2.78 -10.83
C LYS A 119 -5.30 4.00 -9.90
N PHE A 120 -4.85 3.84 -8.67
CA PHE A 120 -4.72 4.94 -7.73
C PHE A 120 -3.68 5.97 -8.21
N ARG A 121 -2.54 5.53 -8.71
CA ARG A 121 -1.53 6.42 -9.32
C ARG A 121 -2.10 7.25 -10.45
N GLU A 122 -2.87 6.64 -11.36
CA GLU A 122 -3.49 7.37 -12.48
C GLU A 122 -4.50 8.44 -11.99
N VAL A 123 -5.30 8.13 -10.97
CA VAL A 123 -6.18 9.13 -10.37
C VAL A 123 -5.39 10.28 -9.76
N LEU A 124 -4.32 9.99 -9.02
CA LEU A 124 -3.45 11.02 -8.44
C LEU A 124 -2.82 11.92 -9.51
N ARG A 125 -2.30 11.34 -10.59
CA ARG A 125 -1.71 12.08 -11.72
C ARG A 125 -2.73 12.98 -12.40
N ARG A 126 -3.90 12.46 -12.71
CA ARG A 126 -4.99 13.24 -13.31
C ARG A 126 -5.38 14.43 -12.42
N ARG A 127 -5.59 14.18 -11.13
CA ARG A 127 -5.92 15.24 -10.17
C ARG A 127 -4.76 16.22 -9.96
N ALA A 128 -3.51 15.75 -10.00
CA ALA A 128 -2.34 16.63 -9.93
C ALA A 128 -2.29 17.60 -11.10
N VAL A 129 -2.56 17.14 -12.32
CA VAL A 129 -2.62 18.00 -13.52
C VAL A 129 -3.78 19.00 -13.42
N GLU A 130 -4.96 18.57 -12.96
CA GLU A 130 -6.13 19.45 -12.75
C GLU A 130 -5.81 20.63 -11.82
N PHE A 131 -5.03 20.40 -10.77
CA PHE A 131 -4.67 21.43 -9.78
C PHE A 131 -3.22 21.91 -9.89
N LYS A 132 -2.57 21.68 -11.03
CA LYS A 132 -1.16 22.01 -11.29
C LYS A 132 -0.81 23.45 -10.90
N HIS A 133 -1.68 24.38 -11.22
CA HIS A 133 -1.50 25.81 -10.97
C HIS A 133 -2.38 26.38 -9.85
N THR A 134 -3.06 25.54 -9.07
CA THR A 134 -3.89 26.00 -7.95
C THR A 134 -2.99 26.35 -6.76
N PRO A 135 -2.84 27.63 -6.40
CA PRO A 135 -1.95 28.03 -5.32
C PRO A 135 -2.55 27.65 -3.96
N CYS A 136 -1.68 27.21 -3.08
CA CYS A 136 -2.00 26.98 -1.68
C CYS A 136 -0.79 27.28 -0.79
N ILE A 137 -0.99 27.39 0.51
CA ILE A 137 0.11 27.58 1.44
C ILE A 137 0.73 26.24 1.85
N GLY A 138 2.06 26.10 1.69
CA GLY A 138 2.82 25.04 2.32
C GLY A 138 2.91 25.26 3.82
N ARG A 139 2.69 24.20 4.60
CA ARG A 139 2.78 24.24 6.07
C ARG A 139 3.89 23.33 6.56
N THR A 140 4.76 23.87 7.42
CA THR A 140 5.75 23.10 8.19
C THR A 140 5.46 23.30 9.66
N HIS A 141 5.54 22.24 10.47
CA HIS A 141 5.15 22.30 11.89
C HIS A 141 3.70 22.79 12.14
N GLY A 142 2.83 22.71 11.14
CA GLY A 142 1.47 23.26 11.17
C GLY A 142 1.40 24.78 10.95
N ILE A 143 2.54 25.45 10.71
CA ILE A 143 2.65 26.90 10.49
C ILE A 143 2.78 27.17 8.98
N HIS A 144 2.24 28.31 8.54
CA HIS A 144 2.40 28.79 7.17
C HIS A 144 3.87 29.01 6.84
N ALA A 145 4.37 28.37 5.77
CA ALA A 145 5.72 28.52 5.27
C ALA A 145 5.69 29.35 3.97
N GLU A 146 5.77 28.69 2.82
CA GLU A 146 5.83 29.34 1.52
C GLU A 146 4.70 28.90 0.60
N PRO A 147 4.32 29.71 -0.39
CA PRO A 147 3.37 29.31 -1.43
C PRO A 147 3.86 28.08 -2.23
N MET A 148 2.94 27.18 -2.50
CA MET A 148 3.11 26.04 -3.38
C MET A 148 1.82 25.82 -4.19
N THR A 149 1.71 24.74 -4.96
CA THR A 149 0.45 24.36 -5.59
C THR A 149 -0.13 23.09 -5.03
N PHE A 150 -1.46 22.96 -5.05
CA PHE A 150 -2.15 21.75 -4.62
C PHE A 150 -1.81 20.56 -5.53
N GLY A 151 -1.59 20.82 -6.84
CA GLY A 151 -1.11 19.81 -7.77
C GLY A 151 0.22 19.19 -7.38
N LEU A 152 1.18 19.96 -6.84
CA LEU A 152 2.46 19.43 -6.34
C LEU A 152 2.26 18.45 -5.16
N LYS A 153 1.28 18.72 -4.29
CA LYS A 153 0.93 17.81 -3.18
C LYS A 153 0.45 16.45 -3.72
N LEU A 154 -0.46 16.47 -4.70
CA LEU A 154 -0.98 15.27 -5.34
C LEU A 154 0.09 14.51 -6.15
N LEU A 155 0.97 15.25 -6.83
CA LEU A 155 2.08 14.68 -7.59
C LEU A 155 3.08 13.96 -6.68
N LEU A 156 3.38 14.54 -5.50
CA LEU A 156 4.21 13.88 -4.50
C LEU A 156 3.62 12.52 -4.06
N TRP A 157 2.30 12.47 -3.83
CA TRP A 157 1.64 11.21 -3.49
C TRP A 157 1.70 10.19 -4.63
N SER A 158 1.57 10.65 -5.89
CA SER A 158 1.76 9.77 -7.06
C SER A 158 3.16 9.16 -7.10
N ALA A 159 4.20 9.95 -6.82
CA ALA A 159 5.57 9.47 -6.77
C ALA A 159 5.83 8.47 -5.62
N GLU A 160 5.10 8.59 -4.53
CA GLU A 160 5.16 7.60 -3.42
C GLU A 160 4.49 6.29 -3.84
N ILE A 161 3.34 6.35 -4.49
CA ILE A 161 2.64 5.15 -5.00
C ILE A 161 3.46 4.45 -6.11
N GLU A 162 4.22 5.16 -6.92
CA GLU A 162 5.17 4.53 -7.88
C GLU A 162 6.19 3.65 -7.17
N ARG A 163 6.82 4.16 -6.10
CA ARG A 163 7.75 3.36 -5.30
C ARG A 163 7.06 2.20 -4.56
N ASP A 164 5.79 2.35 -4.19
CA ASP A 164 5.01 1.27 -3.58
C ASP A 164 4.68 0.17 -4.59
N ILE A 165 4.40 0.52 -5.85
CA ILE A 165 4.24 -0.45 -6.94
C ILE A 165 5.53 -1.26 -7.11
N GLU A 166 6.71 -0.61 -7.19
CA GLU A 166 8.01 -1.29 -7.30
C GLU A 166 8.25 -2.25 -6.12
N ARG A 167 7.92 -1.83 -4.89
CA ARG A 167 8.03 -2.67 -3.68
C ARG A 167 7.14 -3.90 -3.76
N VAL A 168 5.88 -3.73 -4.17
CA VAL A 168 4.93 -4.85 -4.29
C VAL A 168 5.33 -5.79 -5.41
N GLU A 169 5.83 -5.30 -6.55
CA GLU A 169 6.38 -6.12 -7.64
C GLU A 169 7.57 -6.98 -7.13
N HIS A 170 8.45 -6.38 -6.34
CA HIS A 170 9.55 -7.11 -5.72
C HIS A 170 9.03 -8.17 -4.73
N ALA A 171 8.15 -7.80 -3.81
CA ALA A 171 7.58 -8.71 -2.81
C ALA A 171 6.81 -9.86 -3.48
N LYS A 172 6.05 -9.59 -4.55
CA LYS A 172 5.40 -10.63 -5.38
C LYS A 172 6.43 -11.63 -5.91
N LYS A 173 7.57 -11.16 -6.44
CA LYS A 173 8.64 -12.05 -6.93
C LYS A 173 9.22 -12.91 -5.82
N ILE A 174 9.40 -12.36 -4.62
CA ILE A 174 9.95 -13.07 -3.46
C ILE A 174 9.05 -14.23 -3.02
N VAL A 175 7.73 -14.08 -3.10
CA VAL A 175 6.76 -15.12 -2.71
C VAL A 175 6.31 -16.00 -3.88
N SER A 176 6.69 -15.70 -5.13
CA SER A 176 6.34 -16.52 -6.30
C SER A 176 7.29 -17.73 -6.42
N VAL A 177 7.27 -18.58 -5.41
CA VAL A 177 8.18 -19.74 -5.30
C VAL A 177 7.42 -21.01 -4.96
N CYS A 178 8.03 -22.17 -5.24
CA CYS A 178 7.50 -23.48 -4.86
C CYS A 178 8.58 -24.31 -4.15
N LYS A 179 8.12 -25.32 -3.41
CA LYS A 179 8.95 -26.27 -2.71
C LYS A 179 8.27 -27.63 -2.73
N LEU A 180 8.94 -28.64 -3.31
CA LEU A 180 8.54 -30.06 -3.31
C LEU A 180 9.78 -30.92 -2.98
N SER A 181 10.39 -30.70 -1.83
CA SER A 181 11.65 -31.34 -1.44
C SER A 181 11.52 -32.30 -0.25
N GLY A 182 10.28 -32.61 0.15
CA GLY A 182 9.99 -33.58 1.20
C GLY A 182 10.12 -33.05 2.62
N ALA A 183 10.13 -33.97 3.58
CA ALA A 183 9.95 -33.70 5.02
C ALA A 183 11.01 -32.80 5.65
N VAL A 184 12.24 -32.75 5.11
CA VAL A 184 13.35 -31.94 5.64
C VAL A 184 14.20 -31.29 4.52
N GLY A 185 13.67 -31.24 3.30
CA GLY A 185 14.30 -30.55 2.17
C GLY A 185 15.41 -31.31 1.44
N THR A 186 15.49 -32.63 1.62
CA THR A 186 16.58 -33.48 1.09
C THR A 186 16.20 -34.27 -0.16
N TYR A 187 14.97 -34.15 -0.67
CA TYR A 187 14.43 -34.90 -1.81
C TYR A 187 14.52 -36.43 -1.64
N SER A 188 14.52 -36.94 -0.40
CA SER A 188 14.74 -38.36 -0.11
C SER A 188 13.73 -39.30 -0.78
N ASN A 189 12.51 -38.86 -1.05
CA ASN A 189 11.41 -39.66 -1.60
C ASN A 189 10.79 -39.06 -2.86
N ILE A 190 11.39 -38.04 -3.47
CA ILE A 190 10.89 -37.36 -4.66
C ILE A 190 12.06 -36.96 -5.58
N ASP A 191 11.92 -37.12 -6.88
CA ASP A 191 12.91 -36.64 -7.83
C ASP A 191 12.89 -35.10 -7.92
N PRO A 192 14.03 -34.40 -7.77
CA PRO A 192 14.07 -32.92 -7.87
C PRO A 192 13.50 -32.35 -9.16
N ARG A 193 13.53 -33.10 -10.27
CA ARG A 193 12.93 -32.68 -11.54
C ARG A 193 11.42 -32.46 -11.45
N ILE A 194 10.74 -33.14 -10.51
CA ILE A 194 9.30 -32.95 -10.27
C ILE A 194 9.04 -31.52 -9.76
N GLU A 195 9.85 -31.01 -8.84
CA GLU A 195 9.75 -29.62 -8.36
C GLU A 195 9.93 -28.60 -9.50
N GLU A 196 10.93 -28.82 -10.36
CA GLU A 196 11.16 -27.96 -11.53
C GLU A 196 9.97 -27.95 -12.50
N MET A 197 9.39 -29.10 -12.78
CA MET A 197 8.23 -29.25 -13.66
C MET A 197 6.97 -28.62 -13.05
N VAL A 198 6.72 -28.84 -11.77
CA VAL A 198 5.63 -28.21 -11.03
C VAL A 198 5.81 -26.69 -11.00
N GLY A 199 7.01 -26.21 -10.72
CA GLY A 199 7.32 -24.77 -10.76
C GLY A 199 7.00 -24.16 -12.12
N LYS A 200 7.38 -24.81 -13.21
CA LYS A 200 7.07 -24.37 -14.58
C LYS A 200 5.56 -24.37 -14.85
N THR A 201 4.85 -25.43 -14.44
CA THR A 201 3.39 -25.57 -14.64
C THR A 201 2.59 -24.51 -13.88
N LEU A 202 3.02 -24.17 -12.66
CA LEU A 202 2.32 -23.23 -11.78
C LEU A 202 2.89 -21.80 -11.85
N GLU A 203 3.85 -21.55 -12.74
CA GLU A 203 4.53 -20.27 -12.91
C GLU A 203 5.21 -19.79 -11.60
N LEU A 204 5.86 -20.73 -10.91
CA LEU A 204 6.61 -20.49 -9.68
C LEU A 204 8.08 -20.86 -9.87
N THR A 205 8.95 -20.20 -9.13
CA THR A 205 10.38 -20.54 -9.13
C THR A 205 10.70 -21.51 -7.99
N PRO A 206 11.28 -22.70 -8.26
CA PRO A 206 11.75 -23.58 -7.21
C PRO A 206 12.72 -22.88 -6.26
N VAL A 207 12.55 -23.06 -4.95
CA VAL A 207 13.50 -22.52 -3.98
C VAL A 207 14.83 -23.30 -4.08
N ARG A 208 15.94 -22.59 -3.94
CA ARG A 208 17.27 -23.24 -4.04
C ARG A 208 17.56 -24.23 -2.91
N LEU A 209 16.93 -24.00 -1.76
CA LEU A 209 17.04 -24.83 -0.57
C LEU A 209 15.87 -24.50 0.36
N ALA A 210 15.32 -25.50 1.00
CA ALA A 210 14.32 -25.40 2.04
C ALA A 210 14.58 -26.40 3.16
N THR A 211 13.88 -26.26 4.27
CA THR A 211 13.72 -27.28 5.28
C THR A 211 12.43 -28.08 4.99
N GLN A 212 11.61 -28.41 5.97
CA GLN A 212 10.25 -28.88 5.70
C GLN A 212 9.39 -27.80 5.06
N VAL A 213 9.71 -26.53 5.29
CA VAL A 213 8.95 -25.34 4.84
C VAL A 213 9.83 -24.42 3.99
N ILE A 214 9.17 -23.60 3.18
CA ILE A 214 9.78 -22.38 2.60
C ILE A 214 10.13 -21.43 3.75
N GLN A 215 11.29 -20.78 3.69
CA GLN A 215 11.75 -19.91 4.78
C GLN A 215 10.85 -18.67 4.92
N ARG A 216 10.52 -18.33 6.16
CA ARG A 216 9.49 -17.34 6.48
C ARG A 216 9.93 -15.88 6.36
N ASP A 217 11.22 -15.61 6.15
CA ASP A 217 11.73 -14.30 5.75
C ASP A 217 11.02 -13.75 4.50
N ARG A 218 10.67 -14.61 3.54
CA ARG A 218 9.90 -14.25 2.33
C ARG A 218 8.48 -13.77 2.67
N HIS A 219 7.80 -14.48 3.56
CA HIS A 219 6.45 -14.12 4.02
C HIS A 219 6.50 -12.82 4.83
N ALA A 220 7.51 -12.67 5.70
CA ALA A 220 7.74 -11.44 6.47
C ALA A 220 8.03 -10.23 5.56
N GLU A 221 8.86 -10.38 4.53
CA GLU A 221 9.11 -9.34 3.54
C GLU A 221 7.83 -8.94 2.80
N PHE A 222 7.01 -9.91 2.40
CA PHE A 222 5.73 -9.66 1.77
C PHE A 222 4.80 -8.85 2.67
N VAL A 223 4.57 -9.29 3.91
CA VAL A 223 3.66 -8.63 4.84
C VAL A 223 4.17 -7.25 5.27
N THR A 224 5.49 -7.10 5.50
CA THR A 224 6.09 -5.80 5.84
C THR A 224 6.00 -4.82 4.67
N THR A 225 6.13 -5.27 3.44
CA THR A 225 5.90 -4.45 2.24
C THR A 225 4.46 -3.93 2.22
N MET A 226 3.47 -4.78 2.46
CA MET A 226 2.06 -4.36 2.53
C MET A 226 1.82 -3.35 3.66
N ALA A 227 2.53 -3.47 4.78
CA ALA A 227 2.46 -2.51 5.89
C ALA A 227 3.08 -1.14 5.53
N ILE A 228 4.15 -1.10 4.72
CA ILE A 228 4.72 0.14 4.19
C ILE A 228 3.70 0.82 3.29
N VAL A 229 3.11 0.10 2.33
CA VAL A 229 2.06 0.63 1.44
C VAL A 229 0.88 1.17 2.24
N SER A 230 0.41 0.42 3.25
CA SER A 230 -0.66 0.89 4.15
C SER A 230 -0.30 2.19 4.86
N SER A 231 0.97 2.39 5.20
CA SER A 231 1.45 3.61 5.85
C SER A 231 1.49 4.81 4.88
N THR A 232 1.78 4.58 3.59
CA THR A 232 1.63 5.60 2.54
C THR A 232 0.17 6.02 2.39
N LEU A 233 -0.76 5.05 2.35
CA LEU A 233 -2.19 5.36 2.28
C LEU A 233 -2.68 6.13 3.52
N GLU A 234 -2.21 5.76 4.72
CA GLU A 234 -2.52 6.48 5.97
C GLU A 234 -2.00 7.92 5.94
N LYS A 235 -0.79 8.15 5.43
CA LYS A 235 -0.22 9.50 5.28
C LYS A 235 -1.12 10.38 4.42
N ILE A 236 -1.56 9.89 3.26
CA ILE A 236 -2.47 10.61 2.36
C ILE A 236 -3.80 10.88 3.04
N ALA A 237 -4.40 9.86 3.65
CA ALA A 237 -5.66 9.97 4.39
C ALA A 237 -5.56 10.98 5.55
N THR A 238 -4.43 11.02 6.25
CA THR A 238 -4.17 11.97 7.34
C THR A 238 -4.11 13.40 6.82
N GLU A 239 -3.48 13.64 5.68
CA GLU A 239 -3.45 14.98 5.08
C GLU A 239 -4.85 15.42 4.63
N VAL A 240 -5.65 14.55 4.00
CA VAL A 240 -7.05 14.87 3.66
C VAL A 240 -7.84 15.26 4.92
N ARG A 241 -7.69 14.51 6.03
CA ARG A 241 -8.31 14.85 7.32
C ARG A 241 -7.87 16.21 7.84
N ASN A 242 -6.57 16.55 7.71
CA ASN A 242 -6.06 17.87 8.11
C ASN A 242 -6.66 18.99 7.27
N LEU A 243 -6.75 18.79 5.95
CA LEU A 243 -7.33 19.78 5.03
C LEU A 243 -8.84 19.98 5.24
N GLN A 244 -9.55 18.96 5.75
CA GLN A 244 -10.98 19.02 6.03
C GLN A 244 -11.34 19.66 7.37
N ARG A 245 -10.37 19.91 8.25
CA ARG A 245 -10.65 20.54 9.56
C ARG A 245 -11.38 21.88 9.38
N THR A 246 -12.28 22.20 10.29
CA THR A 246 -13.11 23.41 10.27
C THR A 246 -12.29 24.69 10.06
N ASP A 247 -11.12 24.78 10.69
CA ASP A 247 -10.25 25.96 10.63
C ASP A 247 -9.49 26.09 9.30
N ILE A 248 -9.36 25.03 8.52
CA ILE A 248 -8.66 24.97 7.22
C ILE A 248 -9.68 24.89 6.09
N ARG A 249 -10.37 23.79 5.96
CA ARG A 249 -11.40 23.50 4.94
C ARG A 249 -10.96 23.82 3.49
N GLU A 250 -9.74 23.43 3.15
CA GLU A 250 -9.17 23.61 1.81
C GLU A 250 -9.54 22.44 0.86
N ALA A 251 -9.80 21.26 1.43
CA ALA A 251 -10.35 20.10 0.72
C ALA A 251 -11.16 19.22 1.68
N GLU A 252 -12.11 18.45 1.16
CA GLU A 252 -12.93 17.52 1.96
C GLU A 252 -13.36 16.29 1.17
N GLU A 253 -13.61 15.17 1.88
CA GLU A 253 -14.23 13.97 1.29
C GLU A 253 -15.58 14.35 0.66
N TYR A 254 -15.87 13.78 -0.52
CA TYR A 254 -17.16 13.95 -1.15
C TYR A 254 -18.27 13.37 -0.25
N PHE A 255 -19.28 14.19 -0.03
CA PHE A 255 -20.46 13.86 0.78
C PHE A 255 -21.66 13.61 -0.15
N SER A 256 -22.07 12.35 -0.25
CA SER A 256 -23.13 11.94 -1.18
C SER A 256 -24.52 12.47 -0.77
N PRO A 257 -25.41 12.76 -1.72
CA PRO A 257 -26.81 13.06 -1.40
C PRO A 257 -27.42 11.96 -0.53
N GLY A 258 -28.09 12.36 0.56
CA GLY A 258 -28.68 11.44 1.53
C GLY A 258 -27.74 10.83 2.57
N GLN A 259 -26.43 11.02 2.44
CA GLN A 259 -25.47 10.59 3.46
C GLN A 259 -25.70 11.35 4.78
N LYS A 260 -25.53 10.66 5.91
CA LYS A 260 -25.58 11.25 7.26
C LYS A 260 -24.18 11.34 7.83
N GLY A 261 -23.74 12.52 8.21
CA GLY A 261 -22.40 12.75 8.75
C GLY A 261 -22.33 12.64 10.28
N SER A 262 -23.45 12.80 10.96
CA SER A 262 -23.56 12.74 12.41
C SER A 262 -24.98 12.35 12.81
N SER A 263 -25.11 11.60 13.90
CA SER A 263 -26.42 11.28 14.50
C SER A 263 -27.03 12.45 15.26
N ALA A 264 -26.21 13.42 15.72
CA ALA A 264 -26.64 14.53 16.56
C ALA A 264 -26.63 15.88 15.82
N MET A 265 -25.70 16.10 14.87
CA MET A 265 -25.49 17.37 14.19
C MET A 265 -25.64 17.22 12.67
N PRO A 266 -26.78 17.58 12.08
CA PRO A 266 -27.07 17.34 10.66
C PRO A 266 -26.09 17.97 9.65
N HIS A 267 -25.44 19.06 10.03
CA HIS A 267 -24.47 19.78 9.18
C HIS A 267 -23.05 19.21 9.21
N LYS A 268 -22.77 18.30 10.15
CA LYS A 268 -21.41 17.81 10.39
C LYS A 268 -20.99 16.78 9.32
N ARG A 269 -19.91 17.07 8.61
CA ARG A 269 -19.31 16.20 7.59
C ARG A 269 -17.98 15.69 8.12
N ASN A 270 -17.94 14.45 8.56
CA ASN A 270 -16.72 13.84 9.12
C ASN A 270 -15.92 13.12 8.02
N PRO A 271 -14.58 13.16 8.05
CA PRO A 271 -13.71 12.40 7.14
C PRO A 271 -13.62 10.92 7.55
N ILE A 272 -14.78 10.25 7.66
CA ILE A 272 -14.87 8.89 8.25
C ILE A 272 -14.16 7.82 7.44
N ASN A 273 -14.03 8.00 6.12
CA ASN A 273 -13.32 7.03 5.30
C ASN A 273 -11.81 7.16 5.48
N CYS A 274 -11.28 8.38 5.53
CA CYS A 274 -9.87 8.62 5.84
C CYS A 274 -9.51 8.21 7.29
N GLU A 275 -10.42 8.42 8.25
CA GLU A 275 -10.24 7.93 9.63
C GLU A 275 -10.16 6.39 9.66
N ARG A 276 -11.01 5.72 8.89
CA ARG A 276 -11.01 4.25 8.76
C ARG A 276 -9.70 3.74 8.15
N ILE A 277 -9.23 4.36 7.07
CA ILE A 277 -7.94 4.01 6.45
C ILE A 277 -6.80 4.15 7.47
N SER A 278 -6.78 5.24 8.24
CA SER A 278 -5.79 5.43 9.32
C SER A 278 -5.86 4.35 10.40
N GLY A 279 -7.08 3.89 10.74
CA GLY A 279 -7.27 2.78 11.68
C GLY A 279 -6.77 1.45 11.12
N MET A 280 -7.08 1.16 9.86
CA MET A 280 -6.73 -0.08 9.18
C MET A 280 -5.21 -0.25 8.97
N ALA A 281 -4.48 0.82 8.71
CA ALA A 281 -3.02 0.77 8.60
C ALA A 281 -2.32 0.27 9.88
N ARG A 282 -2.94 0.48 11.05
CA ARG A 282 -2.42 -0.04 12.33
C ARG A 282 -2.44 -1.56 12.38
N LEU A 283 -3.50 -2.18 11.81
CA LEU A 283 -3.62 -3.64 11.74
C LEU A 283 -2.51 -4.23 10.89
N ASN A 284 -2.26 -3.67 9.69
CA ASN A 284 -1.21 -4.17 8.80
C ASN A 284 0.19 -4.03 9.43
N ARG A 285 0.46 -2.97 10.19
CA ARG A 285 1.72 -2.85 10.94
C ARG A 285 1.82 -3.89 12.06
N GLY A 286 0.73 -4.19 12.76
CA GLY A 286 0.69 -5.29 13.74
C GLY A 286 0.94 -6.65 13.10
N ASN A 287 0.33 -6.92 11.96
CA ASN A 287 0.53 -8.15 11.18
C ASN A 287 1.98 -8.30 10.70
N ALA A 288 2.64 -7.19 10.34
CA ALA A 288 4.06 -7.20 9.96
C ALA A 288 4.98 -7.64 11.11
N VAL A 289 4.67 -7.23 12.33
CA VAL A 289 5.40 -7.71 13.53
C VAL A 289 5.21 -9.21 13.69
N ALA A 290 3.97 -9.70 13.62
CA ALA A 290 3.67 -11.13 13.74
C ALA A 290 4.39 -11.95 12.65
N ALA A 291 4.42 -11.47 11.40
CA ALA A 291 5.12 -12.13 10.31
C ALA A 291 6.65 -12.20 10.52
N MET A 292 7.25 -11.20 11.16
CA MET A 292 8.68 -11.23 11.51
C MET A 292 8.96 -12.24 12.64
N GLU A 293 8.06 -12.40 13.59
CA GLU A 293 8.16 -13.42 14.65
C GLU A 293 8.10 -14.86 14.07
N ASP A 294 7.36 -15.07 12.99
CA ASP A 294 7.26 -16.37 12.30
C ASP A 294 8.57 -16.80 11.59
N ILE A 295 9.56 -15.91 11.44
CA ILE A 295 10.88 -16.28 10.85
C ILE A 295 11.58 -17.32 11.73
N THR A 296 11.41 -17.22 13.05
CA THR A 296 12.08 -18.08 14.02
C THR A 296 11.28 -19.35 14.27
N LEU A 297 11.67 -20.45 13.65
CA LEU A 297 11.11 -21.78 13.87
C LEU A 297 12.14 -22.72 14.53
N TRP A 298 11.66 -23.75 15.22
CA TRP A 298 12.54 -24.77 15.80
C TRP A 298 12.99 -25.76 14.72
N HIS A 299 14.29 -25.96 14.63
CA HIS A 299 14.93 -26.91 13.72
C HIS A 299 14.44 -26.73 12.26
N GLU A 300 14.05 -27.82 11.60
CA GLU A 300 13.57 -27.81 10.22
C GLU A 300 12.11 -27.32 10.10
N ARG A 301 11.34 -27.34 11.17
CA ARG A 301 10.00 -26.75 11.34
C ARG A 301 9.41 -27.04 12.70
N ASP A 302 8.70 -26.08 13.30
CA ASP A 302 7.56 -26.32 14.18
C ASP A 302 6.29 -25.70 13.55
N ILE A 303 5.13 -25.78 14.21
CA ILE A 303 3.85 -25.35 13.62
C ILE A 303 3.39 -23.98 14.10
N SER A 304 4.20 -23.25 14.88
CA SER A 304 3.82 -21.96 15.47
C SER A 304 3.40 -20.91 14.43
N HIS A 305 4.07 -20.86 13.28
CA HIS A 305 3.75 -19.97 12.15
C HIS A 305 2.36 -20.20 11.55
N SER A 306 1.88 -21.44 11.51
CA SER A 306 0.70 -21.82 10.73
C SER A 306 -0.58 -21.13 11.20
N SER A 307 -0.80 -21.04 12.52
CA SER A 307 -1.97 -20.35 13.08
C SER A 307 -1.93 -18.84 12.84
N VAL A 308 -0.74 -18.25 12.83
CA VAL A 308 -0.53 -16.83 12.58
C VAL A 308 -0.78 -16.50 11.11
N GLU A 309 -0.16 -17.25 10.19
CA GLU A 309 -0.26 -17.03 8.74
C GLU A 309 -1.70 -17.15 8.22
N ARG A 310 -2.50 -18.06 8.76
CA ARG A 310 -3.93 -18.20 8.45
C ARG A 310 -4.73 -16.93 8.72
N VAL A 311 -4.25 -16.05 9.58
CA VAL A 311 -4.88 -14.77 9.93
C VAL A 311 -4.21 -13.61 9.21
N ILE A 312 -2.88 -13.48 9.35
CA ILE A 312 -2.20 -12.25 8.91
C ILE A 312 -2.10 -12.11 7.39
N LEU A 313 -1.96 -13.21 6.63
CA LEU A 313 -1.84 -13.14 5.16
C LEU A 313 -3.15 -12.65 4.52
N PRO A 314 -4.33 -13.30 4.78
CA PRO A 314 -5.59 -12.80 4.27
C PRO A 314 -5.94 -11.42 4.82
N ASP A 315 -5.79 -11.19 6.13
CA ASP A 315 -6.20 -9.93 6.74
C ASP A 315 -5.40 -8.74 6.22
N THR A 316 -4.09 -8.91 5.99
CA THR A 316 -3.23 -7.85 5.47
C THR A 316 -3.58 -7.45 4.05
N THR A 317 -3.77 -8.42 3.16
CA THR A 317 -4.04 -8.17 1.73
C THR A 317 -5.47 -7.70 1.49
N ILE A 318 -6.47 -8.29 2.17
CA ILE A 318 -7.86 -7.84 2.14
C ILE A 318 -8.00 -6.40 2.63
N ASN A 319 -7.32 -6.08 3.74
CA ASN A 319 -7.30 -4.74 4.29
C ASN A 319 -6.69 -3.72 3.32
N LEU A 320 -5.54 -4.07 2.71
CA LEU A 320 -4.86 -3.18 1.79
C LEU A 320 -5.67 -2.93 0.51
N ASP A 321 -6.25 -3.97 -0.09
CA ASP A 321 -7.16 -3.87 -1.24
C ASP A 321 -8.35 -2.96 -0.92
N TYR A 322 -9.01 -3.16 0.22
CA TYR A 322 -10.11 -2.31 0.65
C TYR A 322 -9.68 -0.84 0.79
N CYS A 323 -8.57 -0.58 1.47
CA CYS A 323 -8.08 0.78 1.73
C CYS A 323 -7.66 1.49 0.45
N THR A 324 -6.97 0.79 -0.47
CA THR A 324 -6.51 1.36 -1.75
C THR A 324 -7.70 1.77 -2.62
N LYS A 325 -8.67 0.88 -2.82
CA LYS A 325 -9.90 1.18 -3.59
C LYS A 325 -10.70 2.31 -2.96
N LYS A 326 -10.78 2.34 -1.63
CA LYS A 326 -11.47 3.39 -0.91
C LYS A 326 -10.79 4.75 -1.08
N LEU A 327 -9.46 4.81 -0.92
CA LEU A 327 -8.70 6.05 -1.06
C LEU A 327 -8.69 6.55 -2.50
N THR A 328 -8.63 5.65 -3.48
CA THR A 328 -8.78 5.97 -4.89
C THR A 328 -10.07 6.74 -5.15
N ASN A 329 -11.21 6.22 -4.67
CA ASN A 329 -12.49 6.89 -4.82
C ASN A 329 -12.58 8.23 -4.04
N ILE A 330 -11.92 8.33 -2.89
CA ILE A 330 -11.87 9.59 -2.12
C ILE A 330 -11.12 10.65 -2.92
N ILE A 331 -9.94 10.36 -3.44
CA ILE A 331 -9.12 11.32 -4.19
C ILE A 331 -9.76 11.66 -5.55
N ASP A 332 -10.38 10.67 -6.21
CA ASP A 332 -11.09 10.89 -7.46
C ASP A 332 -12.20 11.95 -7.32
N LYS A 333 -12.95 11.87 -6.21
CA LYS A 333 -14.11 12.73 -5.91
C LYS A 333 -13.81 13.84 -4.90
N LEU A 334 -12.53 14.05 -4.54
CA LEU A 334 -12.15 15.04 -3.53
C LEU A 334 -12.66 16.43 -3.91
N LEU A 335 -13.42 17.03 -3.02
CA LEU A 335 -13.82 18.43 -3.15
C LEU A 335 -12.65 19.32 -2.77
N VAL A 336 -12.27 20.20 -3.67
CA VAL A 336 -11.14 21.12 -3.50
C VAL A 336 -11.65 22.54 -3.60
N TYR A 337 -11.21 23.43 -2.72
CA TYR A 337 -11.67 24.81 -2.62
C TYR A 337 -10.54 25.82 -2.89
N PRO A 338 -10.22 26.12 -4.18
CA PRO A 338 -9.10 27.01 -4.55
C PRO A 338 -9.20 28.41 -3.94
N GLU A 339 -10.43 28.97 -3.86
CA GLU A 339 -10.65 30.27 -3.25
C GLU A 339 -10.31 30.27 -1.75
N LYS A 340 -10.66 29.18 -1.05
CA LYS A 340 -10.31 29.02 0.37
C LYS A 340 -8.80 28.84 0.56
N MET A 341 -8.13 28.11 -0.32
CA MET A 341 -6.68 27.98 -0.32
C MET A 341 -5.99 29.35 -0.47
N MET A 342 -6.47 30.16 -1.41
CA MET A 342 -5.97 31.54 -1.61
C MET A 342 -6.24 32.43 -0.40
N HIS A 343 -7.44 32.36 0.18
CA HIS A 343 -7.78 33.08 1.39
C HIS A 343 -6.85 32.70 2.55
N ASP A 344 -6.65 31.41 2.78
CA ASP A 344 -5.81 30.92 3.88
C ASP A 344 -4.33 31.27 3.65
N MET A 345 -3.85 31.23 2.42
CA MET A 345 -2.51 31.66 2.05
C MET A 345 -2.24 33.11 2.50
N ASN A 346 -3.24 33.98 2.34
CA ASN A 346 -3.12 35.41 2.70
C ASN A 346 -3.40 35.72 4.18
N ARG A 347 -3.82 34.75 5.00
CA ARG A 347 -4.23 34.94 6.42
C ARG A 347 -3.17 35.62 7.29
N THR A 348 -1.91 35.35 7.00
CA THR A 348 -0.79 35.95 7.76
C THR A 348 -0.43 37.36 7.29
N GLY A 349 -1.15 37.94 6.31
CA GLY A 349 -0.89 39.31 5.83
C GLY A 349 0.50 39.47 5.22
N GLY A 350 0.92 38.49 4.38
CA GLY A 350 2.15 38.57 3.60
C GLY A 350 3.41 38.07 4.31
N LEU A 351 3.35 37.60 5.57
CA LEU A 351 4.54 37.04 6.27
C LEU A 351 5.23 35.90 5.53
N MET A 352 4.52 35.15 4.68
CA MET A 352 5.06 34.11 3.83
C MET A 352 6.10 34.61 2.81
N TYR A 353 6.17 35.91 2.55
CA TYR A 353 7.14 36.54 1.64
C TYR A 353 8.44 36.97 2.32
N SER A 354 8.54 36.84 3.65
CA SER A 354 9.68 37.32 4.44
C SER A 354 11.03 36.72 4.00
N SER A 355 11.04 35.44 3.60
CA SER A 355 12.25 34.78 3.07
C SER A 355 12.74 35.40 1.76
N ARG A 356 11.82 35.69 0.84
CA ARG A 356 12.15 36.34 -0.43
C ARG A 356 12.66 37.75 -0.24
N LEU A 357 12.00 38.54 0.63
CA LEU A 357 12.42 39.89 1.00
C LEU A 357 13.84 39.89 1.60
N LEU A 358 14.11 38.96 2.51
CA LEU A 358 15.43 38.77 3.11
C LEU A 358 16.50 38.56 2.02
N LEU A 359 16.24 37.65 1.08
CA LEU A 359 17.18 37.35 -0.01
C LEU A 359 17.34 38.52 -0.98
N ALA A 360 16.29 39.31 -1.24
CA ALA A 360 16.36 40.51 -2.06
C ALA A 360 17.26 41.56 -1.43
N VAL A 361 17.13 41.82 -0.13
CA VAL A 361 18.01 42.75 0.62
C VAL A 361 19.47 42.26 0.60
N VAL A 362 19.68 40.95 0.85
CA VAL A 362 21.03 40.34 0.81
C VAL A 362 21.67 40.48 -0.58
N SER A 363 20.90 40.34 -1.65
CA SER A 363 21.40 40.48 -3.03
C SER A 363 21.94 41.88 -3.36
N LYS A 364 21.57 42.88 -2.59
CA LYS A 364 22.09 44.25 -2.67
C LYS A 364 23.38 44.46 -1.86
N GLY A 365 23.98 43.41 -1.33
CA GLY A 365 25.26 43.48 -0.61
C GLY A 365 25.11 43.70 0.91
N VAL A 366 23.89 43.65 1.44
CA VAL A 366 23.66 43.73 2.91
C VAL A 366 24.03 42.40 3.55
N LEU A 367 24.71 42.48 4.72
CA LEU A 367 25.00 41.28 5.50
C LEU A 367 23.70 40.57 5.91
N ARG A 368 23.70 39.27 5.80
CA ARG A 368 22.50 38.44 6.06
C ARG A 368 21.91 38.70 7.45
N GLU A 369 22.74 38.86 8.46
CA GLU A 369 22.32 39.11 9.84
C GLU A 369 21.63 40.48 10.00
N GLU A 370 22.08 41.50 9.28
CA GLU A 370 21.44 42.82 9.33
C GLU A 370 20.10 42.76 8.54
N ALA A 371 20.11 42.20 7.35
CA ALA A 371 18.88 41.99 6.57
C ALA A 371 17.83 41.21 7.38
N TYR A 372 18.27 40.16 8.11
CA TYR A 372 17.39 39.36 8.96
C TYR A 372 16.73 40.21 10.05
N LYS A 373 17.51 41.04 10.76
CA LYS A 373 16.98 41.96 11.81
C LYS A 373 15.92 42.90 11.23
N TRP A 374 16.16 43.46 10.05
CA TRP A 374 15.23 44.42 9.44
C TRP A 374 13.93 43.74 9.01
N VAL A 375 14.02 42.60 8.38
CA VAL A 375 12.84 41.81 7.95
C VAL A 375 12.08 41.34 9.19
N GLN A 376 12.77 40.78 10.20
CA GLN A 376 12.16 40.30 11.42
C GLN A 376 11.40 41.39 12.20
N ARG A 377 11.99 42.58 12.39
CA ARG A 377 11.30 43.67 13.11
C ARG A 377 9.98 44.06 12.43
N ASN A 378 9.93 44.07 11.10
CA ASN A 378 8.70 44.38 10.35
C ASN A 378 7.70 43.22 10.39
N ALA A 379 8.17 42.00 10.32
CA ALA A 379 7.32 40.81 10.49
C ALA A 379 6.70 40.76 11.91
N MET A 380 7.46 41.14 12.95
CA MET A 380 6.94 41.19 14.33
C MET A 380 5.90 42.28 14.54
N LYS A 381 5.96 43.43 13.84
CA LYS A 381 4.87 44.44 13.85
C LYS A 381 3.56 43.81 13.31
N ARG A 382 3.63 42.99 12.27
CA ARG A 382 2.46 42.24 11.77
C ARG A 382 1.96 41.26 12.83
N TRP A 383 2.87 40.48 13.40
CA TRP A 383 2.52 39.40 14.32
C TRP A 383 1.96 39.89 15.64
N MET A 384 2.57 40.93 16.20
CA MET A 384 2.23 41.44 17.57
C MET A 384 1.19 42.57 17.54
N GLU A 385 1.21 43.42 16.51
CA GLU A 385 0.43 44.68 16.47
C GLU A 385 -0.66 44.63 15.37
N GLY A 386 -0.68 43.61 14.53
CA GLY A 386 -1.66 43.47 13.42
C GLY A 386 -1.38 44.43 12.24
N LYS A 387 -0.26 45.17 12.21
CA LYS A 387 0.10 46.10 11.13
C LYS A 387 0.32 45.33 9.82
N ASP A 388 0.04 45.96 8.68
CA ASP A 388 0.35 45.33 7.37
C ASP A 388 1.85 45.17 7.19
N PHE A 389 2.28 43.94 6.79
CA PHE A 389 3.70 43.63 6.65
C PHE A 389 4.34 44.35 5.48
N LYS A 390 3.67 44.44 4.36
CA LYS A 390 4.17 45.13 3.16
C LYS A 390 4.30 46.59 3.40
N GLU A 391 3.26 47.21 3.97
CA GLU A 391 3.29 48.66 4.35
C GLU A 391 4.41 48.94 5.33
N SER A 392 4.63 48.08 6.33
CA SER A 392 5.73 48.21 7.28
C SER A 392 7.10 48.16 6.62
N VAL A 393 7.26 47.32 5.58
CA VAL A 393 8.50 47.19 4.79
C VAL A 393 8.71 48.43 3.91
N GLU A 394 7.67 48.91 3.23
CA GLU A 394 7.72 50.11 2.36
C GLU A 394 8.07 51.38 3.13
N ASN A 395 7.78 51.43 4.43
CA ASN A 395 8.11 52.58 5.31
C ASN A 395 9.38 52.33 6.13
N ASP A 396 10.15 51.27 5.92
CA ASP A 396 11.38 50.99 6.64
C ASP A 396 12.59 51.58 5.94
N PRO A 397 13.25 52.63 6.54
CA PRO A 397 14.35 53.34 5.89
C PRO A 397 15.59 52.47 5.64
N ASP A 398 15.81 51.43 6.44
CA ASP A 398 16.93 50.51 6.22
C ASP A 398 16.70 49.63 4.97
N ILE A 399 15.46 49.22 4.73
CA ILE A 399 15.10 48.40 3.57
C ILE A 399 14.98 49.25 2.32
N THR A 400 14.28 50.38 2.37
CA THR A 400 14.05 51.27 1.23
C THR A 400 15.31 51.99 0.74
N LYS A 401 16.38 52.04 1.53
CA LYS A 401 17.71 52.45 1.10
C LYS A 401 18.29 51.50 0.02
N TYR A 402 17.92 50.22 0.01
CA TYR A 402 18.50 49.19 -0.86
C TYR A 402 17.53 48.67 -1.91
N LEU A 403 16.22 48.65 -1.65
CA LEU A 403 15.19 48.17 -2.54
C LEU A 403 14.27 49.29 -2.99
N THR A 404 13.99 49.38 -4.27
CA THR A 404 12.95 50.25 -4.82
C THR A 404 11.56 49.72 -4.48
N LYS A 405 10.53 50.54 -4.68
CA LYS A 405 9.13 50.11 -4.45
C LYS A 405 8.76 48.92 -5.35
N GLU A 406 9.18 48.96 -6.60
CA GLU A 406 8.93 47.90 -7.59
C GLU A 406 9.61 46.60 -7.17
N GLU A 407 10.83 46.64 -6.62
CA GLU A 407 11.55 45.46 -6.11
C GLU A 407 10.89 44.91 -4.84
N ILE A 408 10.32 45.76 -3.98
CA ILE A 408 9.52 45.33 -2.85
C ILE A 408 8.23 44.68 -3.36
N ASP A 409 7.49 45.33 -4.26
CA ASP A 409 6.26 44.80 -4.86
C ASP A 409 6.50 43.38 -5.46
N ASP A 410 7.62 43.20 -6.18
CA ASP A 410 8.02 41.92 -6.74
C ASP A 410 8.26 40.84 -5.67
N CYS A 411 8.74 41.21 -4.48
CA CYS A 411 8.91 40.29 -3.35
C CYS A 411 7.58 39.75 -2.83
N PHE A 412 6.49 40.48 -3.00
CA PHE A 412 5.15 40.11 -2.50
C PHE A 412 4.27 39.40 -3.58
N ASP A 413 4.87 38.84 -4.62
CA ASP A 413 4.17 38.02 -5.62
C ASP A 413 4.37 36.53 -5.37
N TYR A 414 3.26 35.81 -5.08
CA TYR A 414 3.28 34.33 -4.86
C TYR A 414 3.71 33.56 -6.11
N LYS A 415 3.52 34.12 -7.32
CA LYS A 415 3.89 33.48 -8.59
C LYS A 415 5.38 33.15 -8.66
N PHE A 416 6.21 33.94 -7.98
CA PHE A 416 7.62 33.65 -7.88
C PHE A 416 7.90 32.26 -7.30
N PHE A 417 7.20 31.84 -6.28
CA PHE A 417 7.40 30.56 -5.57
C PHE A 417 6.97 29.37 -6.43
N ILE A 418 5.97 29.54 -7.27
CA ILE A 418 5.41 28.47 -8.12
C ILE A 418 5.94 28.49 -9.55
N ARG A 419 6.87 29.37 -9.91
CA ARG A 419 7.41 29.53 -11.28
C ARG A 419 8.12 28.31 -11.86
N ARG A 420 8.46 27.32 -11.02
CA ARG A 420 9.13 26.08 -11.42
C ARG A 420 8.20 24.87 -11.47
N VAL A 421 6.91 25.07 -11.26
CA VAL A 421 5.92 23.97 -11.18
C VAL A 421 5.90 23.16 -12.47
N ASP A 422 5.90 23.82 -13.64
CA ASP A 422 5.89 23.12 -14.94
C ASP A 422 7.12 22.23 -15.11
N MET A 423 8.32 22.74 -14.81
CA MET A 423 9.56 21.96 -14.85
C MET A 423 9.51 20.74 -13.91
N ILE A 424 8.84 20.85 -12.76
CA ILE A 424 8.69 19.72 -11.82
C ILE A 424 7.76 18.68 -12.43
N PHE A 425 6.64 19.06 -13.02
CA PHE A 425 5.70 18.16 -13.67
C PHE A 425 6.32 17.45 -14.90
N GLU A 426 7.13 18.16 -15.69
CA GLU A 426 7.87 17.58 -16.83
C GLU A 426 8.76 16.40 -16.42
N ARG A 427 9.31 16.37 -15.20
CA ARG A 427 10.08 15.22 -14.67
C ARG A 427 9.26 13.94 -14.55
N PHE A 428 7.95 14.05 -14.53
CA PHE A 428 6.98 12.94 -14.47
C PHE A 428 6.30 12.67 -15.82
N GLY A 429 6.69 13.40 -16.87
CA GLY A 429 6.05 13.33 -18.19
C GLY A 429 4.63 13.93 -18.20
N LEU A 430 4.36 14.94 -17.37
CA LEU A 430 3.06 15.59 -17.19
C LEU A 430 3.09 17.09 -17.49
#